data_2cf9b6c4f757e226bd77441a32377204
#
_entry.id   2cf9b6c4f757e226bd77441a32377204
#
_cell.length_a   1.000
_cell.length_b   1.000
_cell.length_c   1.000
_cell.angle_alpha   90.00
_cell.angle_beta   90.00
_cell.angle_gamma   90.00
#
_symmetry.space_group_name_H-M   'P 1'
#
loop_
_entity.id
_entity.type
_entity.pdbx_description
1 polymer ?
#
loop_
_entity_poly.entity_id
_entity_poly.type
_entity_poly.pdbx_seq_one_letter_code
_entity_poly.pdbx_strand_id
1 'polypeptide(L)'
;MLNKAIVPAAAVLVFLAASCNSGRKEPLVEKLSLEDTTKYVTFKMDVELPAPVDASSTAIREGIISSLDDQLTRITTYEDERMFPFYEGDHNDTDALLGYYKDQAFSLLSKEAEEDAQERIGYLMADDELSEEDFARMIEETPKWEYEYSFEKIGETPSYVVYFSRNYIYMGGAHGGITGAGALTFDKSDGHLVEHIIDPSSTVPMQSLLVKGLLGYYSENGVEMNEEELLGSLFIEDGIIPLPGWEPYPEGDSLVFTYQQYEIASYAEGMPSFQLPVNDLLPYLTSEAKAILGL
;
A
#
# COMPACT_ATOMS: atom_id res chain seq x y z
N MET A 1 -35.72 -25.60 -2.81
CA MET A 1 -36.10 -24.22 -2.41
C MET A 1 -34.81 -23.45 -2.27
N LEU A 2 -34.48 -22.60 -3.26
CA LEU A 2 -33.25 -21.82 -3.23
C LEU A 2 -33.36 -20.74 -2.16
N ASN A 3 -32.54 -20.83 -1.10
CA ASN A 3 -32.33 -19.72 -0.18
C ASN A 3 -31.51 -18.67 -0.93
N LYS A 4 -32.13 -17.55 -1.27
CA LYS A 4 -31.44 -16.35 -1.68
C LYS A 4 -30.72 -15.77 -0.47
N ALA A 5 -29.39 -15.91 -0.43
CA ALA A 5 -28.57 -15.16 0.47
C ALA A 5 -28.76 -13.67 0.20
N ILE A 6 -29.15 -12.93 1.21
CA ILE A 6 -29.27 -11.48 1.16
C ILE A 6 -27.82 -10.95 1.25
N VAL A 7 -27.32 -10.46 0.14
CA VAL A 7 -26.05 -9.73 0.08
C VAL A 7 -26.27 -8.38 0.78
N PRO A 8 -25.51 -8.02 1.81
CA PRO A 8 -25.62 -6.69 2.40
C PRO A 8 -25.16 -5.65 1.37
N ALA A 9 -25.96 -4.63 1.17
CA ALA A 9 -25.62 -3.51 0.30
C ALA A 9 -24.40 -2.77 0.87
N ALA A 10 -23.40 -2.53 0.03
CA ALA A 10 -22.29 -1.66 0.35
C ALA A 10 -22.83 -0.29 0.76
N ALA A 11 -22.52 0.14 1.99
CA ALA A 11 -22.93 1.45 2.49
C ALA A 11 -21.85 2.46 2.12
N VAL A 12 -22.14 3.34 1.17
CA VAL A 12 -21.33 4.53 0.91
C VAL A 12 -21.58 5.54 2.03
N LEU A 13 -20.64 5.71 2.93
CA LEU A 13 -20.67 6.73 3.98
C LEU A 13 -19.83 7.94 3.53
N VAL A 14 -20.49 8.92 2.94
CA VAL A 14 -19.88 10.23 2.69
C VAL A 14 -19.88 11.03 3.98
N PHE A 15 -18.75 11.13 4.65
CA PHE A 15 -18.57 12.03 5.78
C PHE A 15 -18.07 13.39 5.30
N LEU A 16 -18.95 14.38 5.30
CA LEU A 16 -18.57 15.80 5.18
C LEU A 16 -18.10 16.30 6.55
N ALA A 17 -16.80 16.21 6.83
CA ALA A 17 -16.24 16.84 8.02
C ALA A 17 -16.08 18.35 7.76
N ALA A 18 -17.02 19.16 8.21
CA ALA A 18 -16.87 20.60 8.24
C ALA A 18 -16.21 21.02 9.55
N SER A 19 -14.91 21.27 9.54
CA SER A 19 -14.21 21.93 10.65
C SER A 19 -14.45 23.44 10.57
N CYS A 20 -15.17 24.00 11.54
CA CYS A 20 -15.34 25.43 11.70
C CYS A 20 -14.18 26.01 12.51
N ASN A 21 -13.08 26.39 11.85
CA ASN A 21 -12.28 27.51 12.36
C ASN A 21 -11.36 28.11 11.29
N SER A 22 -11.36 29.46 11.25
CA SER A 22 -10.47 30.35 10.45
C SER A 22 -10.45 30.16 8.93
N GLY A 23 -11.31 30.83 8.20
CA GLY A 23 -11.08 31.47 6.86
C GLY A 23 -10.51 30.66 5.66
N ARG A 24 -9.92 29.52 5.83
CA ARG A 24 -9.54 28.55 4.80
C ARG A 24 -10.49 27.37 4.91
N LYS A 25 -11.28 27.12 3.89
CA LYS A 25 -11.99 25.84 3.75
C LYS A 25 -10.92 24.77 3.59
N GLU A 26 -10.80 23.86 4.57
CA GLU A 26 -10.06 22.63 4.34
C GLU A 26 -10.67 21.93 3.12
N PRO A 27 -9.84 21.37 2.22
CA PRO A 27 -10.37 20.61 1.11
C PRO A 27 -11.25 19.48 1.65
N LEU A 28 -12.46 19.37 1.11
CA LEU A 28 -13.37 18.27 1.43
C LEU A 28 -12.68 16.97 1.05
N VAL A 29 -12.66 16.02 1.97
CA VAL A 29 -12.15 14.66 1.73
C VAL A 29 -13.36 13.75 1.54
N GLU A 30 -13.35 12.98 0.47
CA GLU A 30 -14.29 11.90 0.21
C GLU A 30 -13.66 10.59 0.67
N LYS A 31 -14.46 9.71 1.28
CA LYS A 31 -14.02 8.36 1.65
C LYS A 31 -14.72 7.33 0.78
N LEU A 32 -13.92 6.55 0.06
CA LEU A 32 -14.38 5.37 -0.64
C LEU A 32 -14.13 4.17 0.24
N SER A 33 -15.19 3.44 0.59
CA SER A 33 -15.06 2.19 1.34
C SER A 33 -15.78 1.08 0.61
N LEU A 34 -15.08 -0.01 0.38
CA LEU A 34 -15.61 -1.25 -0.15
C LEU A 34 -15.19 -2.40 0.75
N GLU A 35 -16.16 -3.10 1.32
CA GLU A 35 -15.92 -4.32 2.05
C GLU A 35 -16.87 -5.40 1.52
N ASP A 36 -16.32 -6.51 1.08
CA ASP A 36 -17.10 -7.65 0.65
C ASP A 36 -16.40 -8.96 1.03
N THR A 37 -17.16 -10.02 1.23
CA THR A 37 -16.62 -11.30 1.67
C THR A 37 -17.40 -12.47 1.09
N THR A 38 -16.66 -13.51 0.72
CA THR A 38 -17.22 -14.82 0.37
C THR A 38 -16.81 -15.86 1.42
N LYS A 39 -17.07 -17.14 1.14
CA LYS A 39 -16.54 -18.23 1.95
C LYS A 39 -15.00 -18.25 1.93
N TYR A 40 -14.36 -17.85 0.83
CA TYR A 40 -12.95 -18.05 0.55
C TYR A 40 -12.12 -16.78 0.56
N VAL A 41 -12.74 -15.59 0.45
CA VAL A 41 -12.02 -14.32 0.38
C VAL A 41 -12.71 -13.23 1.20
N THR A 42 -11.91 -12.36 1.80
CA THR A 42 -12.30 -11.05 2.33
C THR A 42 -11.55 -9.99 1.56
N PHE A 43 -12.28 -9.03 1.01
CA PHE A 43 -11.72 -7.87 0.31
C PHE A 43 -12.15 -6.59 1.02
N LYS A 44 -11.20 -5.75 1.35
CA LYS A 44 -11.44 -4.46 2.00
C LYS A 44 -10.61 -3.38 1.33
N MET A 45 -11.25 -2.24 1.05
CA MET A 45 -10.62 -1.07 0.48
C MET A 45 -11.17 0.18 1.17
N ASP A 46 -10.29 1.01 1.73
CA ASP A 46 -10.60 2.28 2.36
C ASP A 46 -9.68 3.37 1.78
N VAL A 47 -10.24 4.29 0.99
CA VAL A 47 -9.48 5.31 0.27
C VAL A 47 -9.99 6.70 0.59
N GLU A 48 -9.11 7.58 1.04
CA GLU A 48 -9.36 9.01 1.18
C GLU A 48 -8.96 9.73 -0.11
N LEU A 49 -9.90 10.43 -0.72
CA LEU A 49 -9.68 11.21 -1.93
C LEU A 49 -9.99 12.70 -1.68
N PRO A 50 -9.20 13.64 -2.20
CA PRO A 50 -9.59 15.02 -2.18
C PRO A 50 -10.83 15.24 -3.04
N ALA A 51 -11.77 16.07 -2.59
CA ALA A 51 -12.86 16.50 -3.45
C ALA A 51 -12.31 17.33 -4.64
N PRO A 52 -12.77 17.12 -5.87
CA PRO A 52 -12.25 17.77 -7.07
C PRO A 52 -12.76 19.21 -7.20
N VAL A 53 -12.32 20.11 -6.30
CA VAL A 53 -12.79 21.49 -6.23
C VAL A 53 -12.01 22.46 -7.11
N ASP A 54 -10.82 22.07 -7.56
CA ASP A 54 -9.94 22.80 -8.47
C ASP A 54 -9.03 21.83 -9.26
N ALA A 55 -8.19 22.38 -10.13
CA ALA A 55 -7.31 21.56 -10.99
C ALA A 55 -6.29 20.75 -10.17
N SER A 56 -5.74 21.32 -9.09
CA SER A 56 -4.75 20.63 -8.26
C SER A 56 -5.39 19.46 -7.50
N SER A 57 -6.52 19.67 -6.82
CA SER A 57 -7.23 18.59 -6.12
C SER A 57 -7.71 17.48 -7.05
N THR A 58 -8.09 17.85 -8.29
CA THR A 58 -8.45 16.88 -9.34
C THR A 58 -7.22 16.04 -9.73
N ALA A 59 -6.07 16.67 -9.96
CA ALA A 59 -4.84 15.97 -10.33
C ALA A 59 -4.33 15.05 -9.20
N ILE A 60 -4.40 15.48 -7.95
CA ILE A 60 -4.07 14.64 -6.78
C ILE A 60 -4.99 13.42 -6.73
N ARG A 61 -6.30 13.63 -6.90
CA ARG A 61 -7.30 12.55 -6.94
C ARG A 61 -6.96 11.52 -8.03
N GLU A 62 -6.68 11.97 -9.24
CA GLU A 62 -6.29 11.13 -10.37
C GLU A 62 -5.00 10.33 -10.07
N GLY A 63 -4.01 10.97 -9.44
CA GLY A 63 -2.77 10.32 -9.04
C GLY A 63 -2.98 9.21 -8.00
N ILE A 64 -3.84 9.42 -7.01
CA ILE A 64 -4.20 8.39 -6.01
C ILE A 64 -4.94 7.23 -6.69
N ILE A 65 -5.92 7.51 -7.54
CA ILE A 65 -6.69 6.48 -8.28
C ILE A 65 -5.77 5.68 -9.20
N SER A 66 -4.85 6.35 -9.91
CA SER A 66 -3.87 5.68 -10.77
C SER A 66 -2.96 4.73 -9.97
N SER A 67 -2.52 5.14 -8.78
CA SER A 67 -1.71 4.29 -7.91
C SER A 67 -2.51 3.12 -7.36
N LEU A 68 -3.77 3.33 -6.98
CA LEU A 68 -4.68 2.27 -6.55
C LEU A 68 -4.94 1.26 -7.68
N ASP A 69 -5.22 1.75 -8.89
CA ASP A 69 -5.40 0.92 -10.09
C ASP A 69 -4.17 0.05 -10.36
N ASP A 70 -2.97 0.63 -10.28
CA ASP A 70 -1.74 -0.13 -10.50
C ASP A 70 -1.57 -1.24 -9.46
N GLN A 71 -1.85 -0.96 -8.20
CA GLN A 71 -1.78 -1.95 -7.12
C GLN A 71 -2.83 -3.04 -7.28
N LEU A 72 -4.09 -2.69 -7.53
CA LEU A 72 -5.19 -3.64 -7.66
C LEU A 72 -5.06 -4.52 -8.90
N THR A 73 -4.58 -3.99 -10.02
CA THR A 73 -4.46 -4.77 -11.26
C THR A 73 -3.30 -5.76 -11.27
N ARG A 74 -2.39 -5.69 -10.29
CA ARG A 74 -1.18 -6.54 -10.19
C ARG A 74 -1.18 -7.51 -9.01
N ILE A 75 -2.30 -7.67 -8.32
CA ILE A 75 -2.40 -8.41 -7.04
C ILE A 75 -1.83 -9.83 -7.09
N THR A 76 -2.10 -10.59 -8.15
CA THR A 76 -1.77 -12.02 -8.22
C THR A 76 -0.72 -12.36 -9.27
N THR A 77 -0.22 -11.38 -10.02
CA THR A 77 0.74 -11.65 -11.09
C THR A 77 2.17 -11.49 -10.60
N TYR A 78 2.96 -12.57 -10.69
CA TYR A 78 4.41 -12.54 -10.55
C TYR A 78 5.11 -11.95 -11.80
N GLU A 79 4.34 -11.69 -12.87
CA GLU A 79 4.77 -11.08 -14.11
C GLU A 79 4.15 -9.69 -14.21
N ASP A 80 4.73 -8.82 -15.03
CA ASP A 80 4.23 -7.43 -15.24
C ASP A 80 2.86 -7.35 -15.95
N GLU A 81 2.13 -8.46 -16.02
CA GLU A 81 0.82 -8.52 -16.63
C GLU A 81 -0.27 -8.06 -15.66
N ARG A 82 -1.20 -7.30 -16.17
CA ARG A 82 -2.35 -6.81 -15.41
C ARG A 82 -3.48 -7.82 -15.45
N MET A 83 -4.09 -8.07 -14.32
CA MET A 83 -5.24 -9.00 -14.21
C MET A 83 -6.49 -8.47 -14.89
N PHE A 84 -6.67 -7.14 -14.91
CA PHE A 84 -7.77 -6.43 -15.55
C PHE A 84 -7.33 -5.03 -15.97
N PRO A 85 -8.02 -4.35 -16.92
CA PRO A 85 -7.63 -3.01 -17.38
C PRO A 85 -7.81 -1.96 -16.29
N PHE A 86 -7.23 -0.78 -16.47
CA PHE A 86 -7.52 0.37 -15.63
C PHE A 86 -8.95 0.84 -15.82
N TYR A 87 -9.49 1.49 -14.78
CA TYR A 87 -10.77 2.16 -14.89
C TYR A 87 -10.68 3.36 -15.85
N GLU A 88 -11.45 3.30 -16.95
CA GLU A 88 -11.48 4.33 -18.00
C GLU A 88 -12.69 5.29 -17.87
N GLY A 89 -13.47 5.17 -16.78
CA GLY A 89 -14.64 6.02 -16.54
C GLY A 89 -14.31 7.37 -15.94
N ASP A 90 -15.34 8.09 -15.49
CA ASP A 90 -15.17 9.36 -14.79
C ASP A 90 -14.68 9.11 -13.35
N HIS A 91 -13.45 9.51 -13.05
CA HIS A 91 -12.84 9.39 -11.71
C HIS A 91 -13.55 10.23 -10.64
N ASN A 92 -14.47 11.12 -11.03
CA ASN A 92 -15.31 11.86 -10.10
C ASN A 92 -16.61 11.12 -9.75
N ASP A 93 -16.97 10.08 -10.52
CA ASP A 93 -18.10 9.19 -10.21
C ASP A 93 -17.63 8.06 -9.28
N THR A 94 -17.68 8.33 -7.97
CA THR A 94 -17.22 7.41 -6.94
C THR A 94 -18.01 6.10 -6.90
N ASP A 95 -19.30 6.14 -7.20
CA ASP A 95 -20.15 4.94 -7.22
C ASP A 95 -19.77 4.04 -8.40
N ALA A 96 -19.54 4.62 -9.57
CA ALA A 96 -19.08 3.88 -10.74
C ALA A 96 -17.69 3.27 -10.54
N LEU A 97 -16.77 4.02 -9.94
CA LEU A 97 -15.42 3.56 -9.60
C LEU A 97 -15.44 2.37 -8.61
N LEU A 98 -16.23 2.49 -7.53
CA LEU A 98 -16.41 1.40 -6.57
C LEU A 98 -17.07 0.17 -7.19
N GLY A 99 -18.08 0.40 -8.04
CA GLY A 99 -18.73 -0.67 -8.80
C GLY A 99 -17.75 -1.43 -9.69
N TYR A 100 -16.87 -0.69 -10.37
CA TYR A 100 -15.83 -1.28 -11.20
C TYR A 100 -14.86 -2.15 -10.39
N TYR A 101 -14.31 -1.66 -9.28
CA TYR A 101 -13.41 -2.46 -8.45
C TYR A 101 -14.09 -3.68 -7.84
N LYS A 102 -15.35 -3.56 -7.45
CA LYS A 102 -16.13 -4.71 -7.00
C LYS A 102 -16.29 -5.75 -8.10
N ASP A 103 -16.64 -5.32 -9.30
CA ASP A 103 -16.91 -6.24 -10.42
C ASP A 103 -15.62 -6.84 -11.00
N GLN A 104 -14.51 -6.12 -11.01
CA GLN A 104 -13.26 -6.60 -11.57
C GLN A 104 -12.37 -7.26 -10.50
N ALA A 105 -11.95 -6.51 -9.47
CA ALA A 105 -11.02 -7.03 -8.47
C ALA A 105 -11.67 -8.10 -7.60
N PHE A 106 -12.74 -7.78 -6.87
CA PHE A 106 -13.34 -8.71 -5.92
C PHE A 106 -13.91 -9.97 -6.59
N SER A 107 -14.57 -9.84 -7.75
CA SER A 107 -15.13 -11.01 -8.44
C SER A 107 -14.05 -11.95 -8.96
N LEU A 108 -12.93 -11.39 -9.48
CA LEU A 108 -11.81 -12.18 -9.96
C LEU A 108 -11.11 -12.91 -8.80
N LEU A 109 -10.78 -12.18 -7.73
CA LEU A 109 -10.15 -12.74 -6.54
C LEU A 109 -11.02 -13.81 -5.87
N SER A 110 -12.36 -13.61 -5.86
CA SER A 110 -13.30 -14.59 -5.31
C SER A 110 -13.29 -15.89 -6.11
N LYS A 111 -13.20 -15.78 -7.43
CA LYS A 111 -13.11 -16.94 -8.32
C LYS A 111 -11.78 -17.71 -8.11
N GLU A 112 -10.67 -16.98 -8.09
CA GLU A 112 -9.34 -17.59 -7.90
C GLU A 112 -9.20 -18.24 -6.52
N ALA A 113 -9.69 -17.60 -5.46
CA ALA A 113 -9.69 -18.16 -4.11
C ALA A 113 -10.57 -19.43 -4.00
N GLU A 114 -11.70 -19.47 -4.72
CA GLU A 114 -12.55 -20.66 -4.78
C GLU A 114 -11.86 -21.80 -5.56
N GLU A 115 -11.21 -21.48 -6.68
CA GLU A 115 -10.48 -22.46 -7.50
C GLU A 115 -9.30 -23.05 -6.70
N ASP A 116 -8.50 -22.24 -6.02
CA ASP A 116 -7.40 -22.69 -5.13
C ASP A 116 -7.93 -23.57 -3.99
N ALA A 117 -9.03 -23.16 -3.34
CA ALA A 117 -9.63 -23.96 -2.27
C ALA A 117 -10.14 -25.32 -2.79
N GLN A 118 -10.74 -25.36 -3.98
CA GLN A 118 -11.20 -26.60 -4.60
C GLN A 118 -10.04 -27.52 -5.00
N GLU A 119 -8.93 -26.96 -5.48
CA GLU A 119 -7.73 -27.73 -5.81
C GLU A 119 -7.12 -28.36 -4.55
N ARG A 120 -6.96 -27.58 -3.46
CA ARG A 120 -6.46 -28.08 -2.16
C ARG A 120 -7.36 -29.19 -1.62
N ILE A 121 -8.67 -29.02 -1.69
CA ILE A 121 -9.66 -30.02 -1.31
C ILE A 121 -9.47 -31.29 -2.17
N GLY A 122 -9.26 -31.14 -3.47
CA GLY A 122 -9.01 -32.26 -4.39
C GLY A 122 -7.76 -33.06 -4.01
N TYR A 123 -6.67 -32.39 -3.62
CA TYR A 123 -5.47 -33.06 -3.12
C TYR A 123 -5.72 -33.84 -1.82
N LEU A 124 -6.48 -33.25 -0.89
CA LEU A 124 -6.83 -33.87 0.39
C LEU A 124 -7.74 -35.10 0.19
N MET A 125 -8.70 -35.02 -0.75
CA MET A 125 -9.58 -36.14 -1.08
C MET A 125 -8.86 -37.33 -1.75
N ALA A 126 -7.70 -37.08 -2.32
CA ALA A 126 -6.87 -38.15 -2.90
C ALA A 126 -6.09 -38.95 -1.83
N ASP A 127 -6.13 -38.51 -0.58
CA ASP A 127 -5.54 -39.19 0.56
C ASP A 127 -6.57 -40.15 1.18
N ASP A 128 -6.49 -41.44 0.90
CA ASP A 128 -7.40 -42.48 1.38
C ASP A 128 -7.39 -42.66 2.92
N GLU A 129 -6.51 -41.97 3.66
CA GLU A 129 -6.40 -42.06 5.12
C GLU A 129 -7.27 -41.06 5.87
N LEU A 130 -7.85 -40.06 5.19
CA LEU A 130 -8.70 -39.02 5.83
C LEU A 130 -10.14 -39.51 6.02
N SER A 131 -10.67 -39.33 7.23
CA SER A 131 -12.08 -39.56 7.49
C SER A 131 -12.94 -38.41 6.91
N GLU A 132 -14.24 -38.68 6.62
CA GLU A 132 -15.17 -37.64 6.16
C GLU A 132 -15.28 -36.48 7.16
N GLU A 133 -15.15 -36.74 8.47
CA GLU A 133 -15.21 -35.74 9.53
C GLU A 133 -13.94 -34.87 9.54
N ASP A 134 -12.75 -35.46 9.39
CA ASP A 134 -11.49 -34.72 9.28
C ASP A 134 -11.48 -33.83 8.06
N PHE A 135 -11.96 -34.36 6.93
CA PHE A 135 -12.08 -33.63 5.69
C PHE A 135 -13.02 -32.41 5.82
N ALA A 136 -14.20 -32.59 6.39
CA ALA A 136 -15.15 -31.48 6.60
C ALA A 136 -14.55 -30.38 7.50
N ARG A 137 -13.81 -30.80 8.56
CA ARG A 137 -13.11 -29.87 9.45
C ARG A 137 -12.02 -29.11 8.71
N MET A 138 -11.21 -29.75 7.90
CA MET A 138 -10.14 -29.11 7.15
C MET A 138 -10.68 -28.07 6.15
N ILE A 139 -11.82 -28.34 5.50
CA ILE A 139 -12.51 -27.37 4.65
C ILE A 139 -12.99 -26.17 5.46
N GLU A 140 -13.54 -26.38 6.65
CA GLU A 140 -14.05 -25.32 7.49
C GLU A 140 -12.92 -24.46 8.09
N GLU A 141 -11.75 -25.06 8.33
CA GLU A 141 -10.54 -24.43 8.85
C GLU A 141 -9.64 -23.83 7.76
N THR A 142 -9.98 -23.99 6.48
CA THR A 142 -9.19 -23.38 5.39
C THR A 142 -9.16 -21.86 5.53
N PRO A 143 -7.98 -21.25 5.69
CA PRO A 143 -7.88 -19.80 5.82
C PRO A 143 -8.44 -19.11 4.59
N LYS A 144 -9.19 -18.03 4.82
CA LYS A 144 -9.64 -17.16 3.73
C LYS A 144 -8.46 -16.39 3.17
N TRP A 145 -8.50 -16.09 1.90
CA TRP A 145 -7.67 -15.05 1.33
C TRP A 145 -8.14 -13.69 1.85
N GLU A 146 -7.18 -12.82 2.14
CA GLU A 146 -7.44 -11.48 2.68
C GLU A 146 -6.73 -10.45 1.82
N TYR A 147 -7.46 -9.44 1.39
CA TYR A 147 -6.97 -8.31 0.64
C TYR A 147 -7.46 -7.03 1.31
N GLU A 148 -6.51 -6.23 1.81
CA GLU A 148 -6.81 -4.94 2.40
C GLU A 148 -5.99 -3.86 1.70
N TYR A 149 -6.65 -2.79 1.30
CA TYR A 149 -6.05 -1.61 0.68
C TYR A 149 -6.50 -0.35 1.40
N SER A 150 -5.57 0.53 1.70
CA SER A 150 -5.90 1.85 2.24
C SER A 150 -5.04 2.95 1.65
N PHE A 151 -5.66 4.11 1.47
CA PHE A 151 -4.99 5.37 1.20
C PHE A 151 -5.49 6.40 2.19
N GLU A 152 -4.61 6.98 2.98
CA GLU A 152 -4.94 7.95 4.01
C GLU A 152 -4.08 9.20 3.87
N LYS A 153 -4.70 10.38 4.03
CA LYS A 153 -3.94 11.62 4.12
C LYS A 153 -3.24 11.69 5.47
N ILE A 154 -1.90 11.64 5.47
CA ILE A 154 -1.08 11.64 6.68
C ILE A 154 -0.39 12.98 6.95
N GLY A 155 -0.25 13.84 5.95
CA GLY A 155 0.42 15.12 6.12
C GLY A 155 -0.03 16.14 5.08
N GLU A 156 -0.01 17.43 5.47
CA GLU A 156 -0.34 18.52 4.57
C GLU A 156 0.32 19.82 5.04
N THR A 157 0.91 20.53 4.08
CA THR A 157 1.42 21.90 4.24
C THR A 157 0.79 22.83 3.21
N PRO A 158 1.12 24.13 3.17
CA PRO A 158 0.71 24.98 2.05
C PRO A 158 1.24 24.52 0.69
N SER A 159 2.37 23.82 0.64
CA SER A 159 3.08 23.47 -0.60
C SER A 159 2.84 22.02 -1.04
N TYR A 160 2.68 21.08 -0.13
CA TYR A 160 2.51 19.66 -0.45
C TYR A 160 1.44 18.98 0.40
N VAL A 161 0.99 17.83 -0.06
CA VAL A 161 0.16 16.88 0.69
C VAL A 161 0.72 15.47 0.53
N VAL A 162 0.64 14.68 1.60
CA VAL A 162 1.13 13.29 1.64
C VAL A 162 -0.04 12.34 1.89
N TYR A 163 -0.17 11.36 1.02
CA TYR A 163 -1.09 10.23 1.17
C TYR A 163 -0.30 8.95 1.39
N PHE A 164 -0.60 8.24 2.46
CA PHE A 164 0.02 6.97 2.78
C PHE A 164 -0.82 5.84 2.22
N SER A 165 -0.20 4.99 1.42
CA SER A 165 -0.77 3.77 0.88
C SER A 165 -0.31 2.58 1.69
N ARG A 166 -1.23 1.70 2.04
CA ARG A 166 -0.92 0.42 2.65
C ARG A 166 -1.77 -0.66 2.02
N ASN A 167 -1.15 -1.80 1.72
CA ASN A 167 -1.86 -3.01 1.37
C ASN A 167 -1.43 -4.18 2.26
N TYR A 168 -2.33 -5.14 2.43
CA TYR A 168 -2.06 -6.43 3.04
C TYR A 168 -2.70 -7.50 2.17
N ILE A 169 -1.92 -8.50 1.79
CA ILE A 169 -2.35 -9.58 0.91
C ILE A 169 -1.97 -10.90 1.55
N TYR A 170 -2.97 -11.74 1.82
CA TYR A 170 -2.80 -13.10 2.30
C TYR A 170 -3.59 -14.07 1.42
N MET A 171 -2.89 -14.97 0.74
CA MET A 171 -3.49 -15.98 -0.15
C MET A 171 -3.41 -17.40 0.43
N GLY A 172 -3.43 -17.51 1.76
CA GLY A 172 -3.22 -18.78 2.43
C GLY A 172 -1.73 -19.16 2.50
N GLY A 173 -1.42 -20.13 3.31
CA GLY A 173 -0.06 -20.65 3.49
C GLY A 173 0.52 -20.39 4.88
N ALA A 174 1.72 -20.91 5.12
CA ALA A 174 2.34 -20.95 6.45
C ALA A 174 3.04 -19.64 6.87
N HIS A 175 3.32 -18.74 5.93
CA HIS A 175 4.17 -17.57 6.18
C HIS A 175 3.42 -16.28 6.54
N GLY A 176 2.09 -16.31 6.58
CA GLY A 176 1.30 -15.07 6.75
C GLY A 176 1.20 -14.26 5.45
N GLY A 177 0.64 -13.04 5.56
CA GLY A 177 0.44 -12.16 4.41
C GLY A 177 1.64 -11.24 4.15
N ILE A 178 1.67 -10.68 2.97
CA ILE A 178 2.63 -9.65 2.56
C ILE A 178 2.00 -8.29 2.79
N THR A 179 2.74 -7.39 3.39
CA THR A 179 2.35 -5.99 3.55
C THR A 179 3.21 -5.13 2.64
N GLY A 180 2.56 -4.26 1.87
CA GLY A 180 3.22 -3.15 1.18
C GLY A 180 2.80 -1.83 1.82
N ALA A 181 3.72 -0.89 1.98
CA ALA A 181 3.40 0.44 2.48
C ALA A 181 4.36 1.49 1.93
N GLY A 182 3.82 2.64 1.55
CA GLY A 182 4.59 3.77 1.05
C GLY A 182 3.74 5.01 0.99
N ALA A 183 4.32 6.13 0.62
CA ALA A 183 3.56 7.36 0.51
C ALA A 183 3.72 8.02 -0.85
N LEU A 184 2.68 8.74 -1.25
CA LEU A 184 2.64 9.61 -2.40
C LEU A 184 2.69 11.05 -1.90
N THR A 185 3.69 11.80 -2.32
CA THR A 185 3.81 13.24 -2.04
C THR A 185 3.40 14.03 -3.26
N PHE A 186 2.42 14.90 -3.15
CA PHE A 186 1.93 15.74 -4.26
C PHE A 186 2.26 17.21 -4.01
N ASP A 187 2.74 17.91 -5.04
CA ASP A 187 2.83 19.37 -5.05
C ASP A 187 1.42 19.97 -5.14
N LYS A 188 1.08 20.85 -4.21
CA LYS A 188 -0.25 21.48 -4.17
C LYS A 188 -0.41 22.64 -5.14
N SER A 189 0.64 23.06 -5.82
CA SER A 189 0.55 24.15 -6.81
C SER A 189 -0.22 23.73 -8.05
N ASP A 190 -0.09 22.48 -8.46
CA ASP A 190 -0.76 21.90 -9.65
C ASP A 190 -1.28 20.47 -9.45
N GLY A 191 -0.92 19.82 -8.34
CA GLY A 191 -1.40 18.49 -7.96
C GLY A 191 -0.60 17.34 -8.53
N HIS A 192 0.57 17.58 -9.14
CA HIS A 192 1.38 16.48 -9.68
C HIS A 192 2.07 15.68 -8.55
N LEU A 193 2.31 14.40 -8.82
CA LEU A 193 3.09 13.52 -7.96
C LEU A 193 4.57 13.91 -8.03
N VAL A 194 5.21 14.12 -6.89
CA VAL A 194 6.66 14.32 -6.79
C VAL A 194 7.34 12.96 -6.97
N GLU A 195 7.87 12.71 -8.16
CA GLU A 195 8.44 11.42 -8.52
C GLU A 195 9.71 11.09 -7.73
N HIS A 196 10.54 12.12 -7.46
CA HIS A 196 11.78 11.95 -6.72
C HIS A 196 11.99 13.05 -5.69
N ILE A 197 11.95 12.69 -4.43
CA ILE A 197 12.35 13.56 -3.31
C ILE A 197 13.87 13.52 -3.16
N ILE A 198 14.45 12.32 -3.20
CA ILE A 198 15.90 12.12 -3.24
C ILE A 198 16.36 12.01 -4.69
N ASP A 199 17.45 12.70 -5.04
CA ASP A 199 18.09 12.52 -6.34
C ASP A 199 18.60 11.08 -6.48
N PRO A 200 18.14 10.29 -7.47
CA PRO A 200 18.52 8.88 -7.62
C PRO A 200 20.04 8.67 -7.73
N SER A 201 20.80 9.66 -8.22
CA SER A 201 22.25 9.61 -8.27
C SER A 201 22.93 9.69 -6.89
N SER A 202 22.16 9.99 -5.85
CA SER A 202 22.65 10.16 -4.48
C SER A 202 22.75 8.84 -3.69
N THR A 203 22.36 7.70 -4.26
CA THR A 203 22.40 6.39 -3.59
C THR A 203 23.79 6.12 -2.97
N VAL A 204 24.87 6.23 -3.72
CA VAL A 204 26.23 6.00 -3.23
C VAL A 204 26.68 7.08 -2.23
N PRO A 205 26.51 8.39 -2.50
CA PRO A 205 26.85 9.43 -1.53
C PRO A 205 26.11 9.35 -0.19
N MET A 206 24.91 8.74 -0.15
CA MET A 206 24.08 8.64 1.05
C MET A 206 24.33 7.41 1.93
N GLN A 207 25.23 6.50 1.55
CA GLN A 207 25.41 5.21 2.25
C GLN A 207 25.56 5.35 3.76
N SER A 208 26.35 6.31 4.24
CA SER A 208 26.52 6.51 5.68
C SER A 208 25.23 6.89 6.42
N LEU A 209 24.32 7.60 5.75
CA LEU A 209 23.00 7.97 6.31
C LEU A 209 22.06 6.77 6.31
N LEU A 210 22.04 5.98 5.22
CA LEU A 210 21.23 4.77 5.11
C LEU A 210 21.66 3.72 6.16
N VAL A 211 22.96 3.49 6.29
CA VAL A 211 23.54 2.62 7.35
C VAL A 211 23.11 3.10 8.73
N LYS A 212 23.28 4.40 9.02
CA LYS A 212 22.89 4.98 10.33
C LYS A 212 21.39 4.78 10.60
N GLY A 213 20.55 5.00 9.61
CA GLY A 213 19.09 4.81 9.72
C GLY A 213 18.72 3.37 10.01
N LEU A 214 19.28 2.42 9.27
CA LEU A 214 19.02 0.99 9.48
C LEU A 214 19.55 0.49 10.81
N LEU A 215 20.76 0.87 11.22
CA LEU A 215 21.27 0.53 12.56
C LEU A 215 20.35 1.06 13.66
N GLY A 216 19.79 2.26 13.49
CA GLY A 216 18.78 2.82 14.38
C GLY A 216 17.54 1.95 14.47
N TYR A 217 16.98 1.56 13.31
CA TYR A 217 15.82 0.67 13.23
C TYR A 217 16.05 -0.65 13.96
N TYR A 218 17.19 -1.32 13.73
CA TYR A 218 17.49 -2.60 14.38
C TYR A 218 17.69 -2.44 15.89
N SER A 219 18.40 -1.38 16.33
CA SER A 219 18.57 -1.10 17.76
C SER A 219 17.25 -0.83 18.48
N GLU A 220 16.33 -0.08 17.86
CA GLU A 220 14.98 0.16 18.41
C GLU A 220 14.15 -1.13 18.51
N ASN A 221 14.41 -2.10 17.64
CA ASN A 221 13.81 -3.44 17.68
C ASN A 221 14.61 -4.43 18.57
N GLY A 222 15.58 -3.95 19.33
CA GLY A 222 16.33 -4.76 20.30
C GLY A 222 17.46 -5.59 19.70
N VAL A 223 17.86 -5.30 18.48
CA VAL A 223 18.96 -5.99 17.78
C VAL A 223 20.14 -5.02 17.67
N GLU A 224 21.18 -5.27 18.48
CA GLU A 224 22.44 -4.52 18.41
C GLU A 224 23.38 -5.17 17.40
N MET A 225 23.82 -4.39 16.42
CA MET A 225 24.77 -4.82 15.40
C MET A 225 25.67 -3.67 14.94
N ASN A 226 26.83 -4.00 14.41
CA ASN A 226 27.70 -3.02 13.76
C ASN A 226 27.45 -2.96 12.24
N GLU A 227 28.12 -2.04 11.55
CA GLU A 227 27.95 -1.84 10.10
C GLU A 227 28.30 -3.09 9.29
N GLU A 228 29.35 -3.83 9.62
CA GLU A 228 29.76 -5.05 8.91
C GLU A 228 28.70 -6.15 9.07
N GLU A 229 28.17 -6.33 10.27
CA GLU A 229 27.09 -7.26 10.56
C GLU A 229 25.78 -6.87 9.84
N LEU A 230 25.46 -5.57 9.83
CA LEU A 230 24.29 -5.05 9.08
C LEU A 230 24.42 -5.37 7.60
N LEU A 231 25.51 -4.93 6.95
CA LEU A 231 25.70 -5.13 5.52
C LEU A 231 25.75 -6.63 5.14
N GLY A 232 26.28 -7.47 6.05
CA GLY A 232 26.31 -8.93 5.86
C GLY A 232 24.94 -9.61 6.01
N SER A 233 23.95 -8.97 6.64
CA SER A 233 22.59 -9.51 6.83
C SER A 233 21.61 -9.09 5.72
N LEU A 234 21.93 -8.05 4.97
CA LEU A 234 21.06 -7.50 3.95
C LEU A 234 21.19 -8.22 2.59
N PHE A 235 20.11 -8.24 1.81
CA PHE A 235 20.06 -8.75 0.43
C PHE A 235 20.46 -7.63 -0.55
N ILE A 236 21.72 -7.23 -0.52
CA ILE A 236 22.24 -6.10 -1.29
C ILE A 236 23.41 -6.55 -2.18
N GLU A 237 23.63 -5.84 -3.28
CA GLU A 237 24.73 -6.07 -4.20
C GLU A 237 25.90 -5.13 -3.88
N ASP A 238 27.13 -5.61 -3.96
CA ASP A 238 28.37 -4.84 -3.76
C ASP A 238 28.43 -4.04 -2.45
N GLY A 239 27.65 -4.43 -1.42
CA GLY A 239 27.56 -3.73 -0.14
C GLY A 239 26.91 -2.34 -0.24
N ILE A 240 26.16 -2.07 -1.31
CA ILE A 240 25.46 -0.80 -1.53
C ILE A 240 23.97 -0.98 -1.16
N ILE A 241 23.51 -0.24 -0.16
CA ILE A 241 22.09 -0.17 0.20
C ILE A 241 21.38 0.69 -0.84
N PRO A 242 20.37 0.15 -1.58
CA PRO A 242 19.60 0.94 -2.54
C PRO A 242 18.74 1.99 -1.82
N LEU A 243 18.27 3.00 -2.53
CA LEU A 243 17.14 3.79 -2.07
C LEU A 243 15.89 2.91 -2.05
N PRO A 244 14.92 3.14 -1.13
CA PRO A 244 13.68 2.38 -1.11
C PRO A 244 12.93 2.48 -2.45
N GLY A 245 12.23 1.41 -2.84
CA GLY A 245 11.40 1.40 -4.04
C GLY A 245 10.21 2.36 -4.01
N TRP A 246 9.70 2.65 -2.80
CA TRP A 246 8.80 3.79 -2.59
C TRP A 246 9.61 5.01 -2.17
N GLU A 247 9.29 6.17 -2.78
CA GLU A 247 9.98 7.40 -2.44
C GLU A 247 9.85 7.73 -0.94
N PRO A 248 10.94 8.20 -0.30
CA PRO A 248 10.86 8.74 1.05
C PRO A 248 9.90 9.93 1.09
N TYR A 249 9.15 10.07 2.17
CA TYR A 249 8.13 11.10 2.29
C TYR A 249 8.38 12.02 3.49
N PRO A 250 7.94 13.29 3.43
CA PRO A 250 8.14 14.23 4.52
C PRO A 250 7.20 13.98 5.70
N GLU A 251 7.77 13.94 6.90
CA GLU A 251 7.07 13.92 8.18
C GLU A 251 7.77 14.85 9.18
N GLY A 252 7.13 15.96 9.51
CA GLY A 252 7.75 17.01 10.34
C GLY A 252 9.01 17.57 9.69
N ASP A 253 10.14 17.55 10.43
CA ASP A 253 11.45 18.03 9.98
C ASP A 253 12.33 16.92 9.37
N SER A 254 11.75 15.77 9.06
CA SER A 254 12.45 14.58 8.59
C SER A 254 11.83 14.01 7.33
N LEU A 255 12.57 13.15 6.64
CA LEU A 255 12.04 12.23 5.64
C LEU A 255 12.00 10.81 6.21
N VAL A 256 10.90 10.11 5.96
CA VAL A 256 10.71 8.70 6.32
C VAL A 256 11.13 7.82 5.16
N PHE A 257 12.02 6.87 5.41
CA PHE A 257 12.49 5.85 4.48
C PHE A 257 11.89 4.52 4.89
N THR A 258 11.22 3.81 3.98
CA THR A 258 10.60 2.51 4.28
C THR A 258 10.93 1.50 3.20
N TYR A 259 11.62 0.42 3.58
CA TYR A 259 11.87 -0.72 2.70
C TYR A 259 10.74 -1.73 2.83
N GLN A 260 10.35 -2.32 1.72
CA GLN A 260 9.30 -3.32 1.69
C GLN A 260 9.81 -4.68 2.22
N GLN A 261 8.89 -5.55 2.58
CA GLN A 261 9.24 -6.95 2.88
C GLN A 261 9.98 -7.56 1.69
N TYR A 262 11.08 -8.27 1.95
CA TYR A 262 11.99 -8.86 0.96
C TYR A 262 12.79 -7.87 0.10
N GLU A 263 12.64 -6.56 0.24
CA GLU A 263 13.35 -5.60 -0.60
C GLU A 263 14.87 -5.59 -0.31
N ILE A 264 15.25 -5.51 0.95
CA ILE A 264 16.67 -5.54 1.39
C ILE A 264 16.95 -6.54 2.50
N ALA A 265 15.93 -7.19 3.05
CA ALA A 265 16.06 -8.11 4.18
C ALA A 265 15.02 -9.23 4.11
N SER A 266 15.12 -10.23 4.98
CA SER A 266 14.17 -11.35 5.02
C SER A 266 12.77 -10.90 5.50
N TYR A 267 11.75 -11.71 5.20
CA TYR A 267 10.39 -11.50 5.70
C TYR A 267 10.33 -11.29 7.22
N ALA A 268 11.16 -12.02 7.96
CA ALA A 268 11.18 -11.97 9.41
C ALA A 268 11.66 -10.60 9.97
N GLU A 269 12.43 -9.86 9.18
CA GLU A 269 12.88 -8.49 9.53
C GLU A 269 11.78 -7.44 9.34
N GLY A 270 10.67 -7.81 8.72
CA GLY A 270 9.55 -6.92 8.45
C GLY A 270 9.84 -5.88 7.38
N MET A 271 9.46 -4.64 7.66
CA MET A 271 9.65 -3.48 6.78
C MET A 271 10.55 -2.46 7.48
N PRO A 272 11.86 -2.49 7.26
CA PRO A 272 12.77 -1.52 7.88
C PRO A 272 12.37 -0.09 7.54
N SER A 273 12.05 0.69 8.57
CA SER A 273 11.61 2.08 8.42
C SER A 273 12.35 2.97 9.43
N PHE A 274 12.86 4.11 8.96
CA PHE A 274 13.58 5.07 9.77
C PHE A 274 13.42 6.49 9.26
N GLN A 275 13.73 7.46 10.10
CA GLN A 275 13.69 8.88 9.77
C GLN A 275 15.09 9.48 9.68
N LEU A 276 15.30 10.34 8.68
CA LEU A 276 16.49 11.17 8.58
C LEU A 276 16.09 12.65 8.54
N PRO A 277 16.77 13.50 9.34
CA PRO A 277 16.50 14.94 9.34
C PRO A 277 16.71 15.55 7.95
N VAL A 278 15.79 16.39 7.51
CA VAL A 278 15.87 17.08 6.21
C VAL A 278 17.19 17.86 6.07
N ASN A 279 17.69 18.45 7.17
CA ASN A 279 18.97 19.17 7.15
C ASN A 279 20.17 18.29 6.77
N ASP A 280 20.17 17.02 7.15
CA ASP A 280 21.23 16.06 6.79
C ASP A 280 21.13 15.64 5.32
N LEU A 281 19.93 15.77 4.75
CA LEU A 281 19.58 15.35 3.38
C LEU A 281 19.69 16.47 2.34
N LEU A 282 19.94 17.73 2.74
CA LEU A 282 19.99 18.88 1.82
C LEU A 282 20.84 18.68 0.56
N PRO A 283 22.03 18.04 0.61
CA PRO A 283 22.84 17.82 -0.59
C PRO A 283 22.23 16.82 -1.58
N TYR A 284 21.31 15.99 -1.13
CA TYR A 284 20.77 14.83 -1.84
C TYR A 284 19.34 15.02 -2.33
N LEU A 285 18.67 16.10 -1.90
CA LEU A 285 17.32 16.44 -2.35
C LEU A 285 17.32 16.97 -3.78
N THR A 286 16.29 16.59 -4.54
CA THR A 286 16.01 17.21 -5.84
C THR A 286 15.69 18.70 -5.69
N SER A 287 15.74 19.46 -6.79
CA SER A 287 15.35 20.87 -6.78
C SER A 287 13.86 21.04 -6.47
N GLU A 288 13.04 20.11 -6.94
CA GLU A 288 11.60 20.08 -6.69
C GLU A 288 11.30 19.81 -5.21
N ALA A 289 11.93 18.78 -4.63
CA ALA A 289 11.80 18.49 -3.20
C ALA A 289 12.16 19.70 -2.32
N LYS A 290 13.25 20.40 -2.66
CA LYS A 290 13.64 21.65 -1.95
C LYS A 290 12.55 22.71 -2.05
N ALA A 291 11.96 22.89 -3.23
CA ALA A 291 10.91 23.89 -3.44
C ALA A 291 9.65 23.60 -2.59
N ILE A 292 9.14 22.36 -2.60
CA ILE A 292 7.96 21.98 -1.83
C ILE A 292 8.21 21.98 -0.31
N LEU A 293 9.44 21.67 0.12
CA LEU A 293 9.86 21.70 1.52
C LEU A 293 10.17 23.13 2.02
N GLY A 294 10.22 24.13 1.13
CA GLY A 294 10.49 25.52 1.48
C GLY A 294 11.95 25.80 1.83
N LEU A 295 12.89 25.14 1.16
CA LEU A 295 14.35 25.19 1.40
C LEU A 295 15.09 26.03 0.38
#